data_c78528caed906b0685ed3e5eeb0506f0
#
_entry.id   c78528caed906b0685ed3e5eeb0506f0
#
_cell.length_a   1.000
_cell.length_b   1.000
_cell.length_c   1.000
_cell.angle_alpha   90.00
_cell.angle_beta   90.00
_cell.angle_gamma   90.00
#
_symmetry.space_group_name_H-M   'P 1'
#
loop_
_entity.id
_entity.type
_entity.pdbx_description
1 polymer ?
#
loop_
_entity_poly.entity_id
_entity_poly.type
_entity_poly.pdbx_seq_one_letter_code
_entity_poly.pdbx_strand_id
1 'polypeptide(L)'
;MEIIKCHGSGNDFIMVDTTRSEALRRVDWSAFARVACSRTEGIGSDGVLLVVRDERGYYGMDMLNPDGTHAEMCGNGIRCVARLAAERGYLNSGVLFSGGRDFLAERTQPITEGIETFSVEIPIGYWNRSFAFFAEGEEFVGKKIEALDDSLQFTALNLGNPH
;
A
#
# COMPACT_ATOMS: atom_id res chain seq x y z
N MET A 1 6.41 -15.83 -15.17
CA MET A 1 6.08 -14.86 -14.12
C MET A 1 4.75 -15.26 -13.49
N GLU A 2 4.70 -15.37 -12.19
CA GLU A 2 3.46 -15.62 -11.45
C GLU A 2 2.80 -14.27 -11.13
N ILE A 3 1.51 -14.16 -11.39
CA ILE A 3 0.70 -12.97 -11.09
C ILE A 3 -0.40 -13.41 -10.13
N ILE A 4 -0.57 -12.66 -9.04
CA ILE A 4 -1.60 -12.88 -8.04
C ILE A 4 -2.57 -11.71 -8.09
N LYS A 5 -3.85 -11.98 -8.29
CA LYS A 5 -4.91 -10.99 -8.15
C LYS A 5 -5.39 -11.02 -6.70
N CYS A 6 -5.40 -9.88 -6.03
CA CYS A 6 -5.80 -9.77 -4.62
C CYS A 6 -6.52 -8.46 -4.35
N HIS A 7 -7.11 -8.33 -3.17
CA HIS A 7 -7.67 -7.07 -2.69
C HIS A 7 -7.53 -6.94 -1.17
N GLY A 8 -7.44 -5.69 -0.70
CA GLY A 8 -7.52 -5.31 0.69
C GLY A 8 -8.62 -4.28 0.88
N SER A 9 -9.69 -4.62 1.61
CA SER A 9 -10.83 -3.72 1.85
C SER A 9 -11.45 -3.14 0.58
N GLY A 10 -11.54 -3.93 -0.49
CA GLY A 10 -12.10 -3.51 -1.78
C GLY A 10 -11.12 -2.88 -2.75
N ASN A 11 -9.96 -2.43 -2.30
CA ASN A 11 -8.88 -1.92 -3.15
C ASN A 11 -8.13 -3.09 -3.79
N ASP A 12 -8.20 -3.23 -5.09
CA ASP A 12 -7.73 -4.42 -5.80
C ASP A 12 -6.38 -4.23 -6.49
N PHE A 13 -5.56 -5.27 -6.45
CA PHE A 13 -4.18 -5.20 -6.91
C PHE A 13 -3.77 -6.39 -7.77
N ILE A 14 -2.77 -6.14 -8.60
CA ILE A 14 -1.94 -7.16 -9.24
C ILE A 14 -0.67 -7.29 -8.41
N MET A 15 -0.40 -8.45 -7.83
CA MET A 15 0.78 -8.66 -7.00
C MET A 15 1.75 -9.61 -7.67
N VAL A 16 3.05 -9.27 -7.63
CA VAL A 16 4.16 -10.06 -8.16
C VAL A 16 5.26 -10.17 -7.12
N ASP A 17 5.70 -11.40 -6.86
CA ASP A 17 6.87 -11.64 -6.01
C ASP A 17 8.14 -11.58 -6.83
N THR A 18 8.83 -10.44 -6.77
CA THR A 18 10.07 -10.21 -7.52
C THR A 18 11.28 -10.88 -6.89
N THR A 19 11.15 -11.39 -5.66
CA THR A 19 12.26 -12.03 -4.94
C THR A 19 12.58 -13.43 -5.47
N ARG A 20 11.66 -14.04 -6.23
CA ARG A 20 11.78 -15.43 -6.72
C ARG A 20 12.61 -15.57 -7.99
N SER A 21 12.92 -14.48 -8.68
CA SER A 21 13.71 -14.55 -9.92
C SER A 21 14.44 -13.23 -10.17
N GLU A 22 15.73 -13.32 -10.44
CA GLU A 22 16.52 -12.15 -10.84
C GLU A 22 16.03 -11.48 -12.14
N ALA A 23 15.44 -12.24 -13.05
CA ALA A 23 14.88 -11.68 -14.27
C ALA A 23 13.76 -10.67 -13.99
N LEU A 24 13.02 -10.86 -12.91
CA LEU A 24 11.94 -9.93 -12.51
C LEU A 24 12.49 -8.57 -12.01
N ARG A 25 13.73 -8.51 -11.55
CA ARG A 25 14.37 -7.24 -11.14
C ARG A 25 14.69 -6.32 -12.31
N ARG A 26 14.68 -6.85 -13.55
CA ARG A 26 14.99 -6.10 -14.78
C ARG A 26 13.74 -5.69 -15.58
N VAL A 27 12.57 -6.00 -15.07
CA VAL A 27 11.31 -5.64 -15.72
C VAL A 27 11.05 -4.15 -15.54
N ASP A 28 10.60 -3.48 -16.59
CA ASP A 28 10.05 -2.13 -16.49
C ASP A 28 8.64 -2.21 -15.87
N TRP A 29 8.61 -2.14 -14.53
CA TRP A 29 7.36 -2.25 -13.78
C TRP A 29 6.43 -1.06 -14.00
N SER A 30 6.98 0.12 -14.30
CA SER A 30 6.18 1.28 -14.65
C SER A 30 5.41 1.07 -15.95
N ALA A 31 6.08 0.55 -16.99
CA ALA A 31 5.41 0.20 -18.23
C ALA A 31 4.41 -0.95 -18.03
N PHE A 32 4.76 -1.96 -17.22
CA PHE A 32 3.87 -3.06 -16.87
C PHE A 32 2.59 -2.54 -16.18
N ALA A 33 2.72 -1.65 -15.21
CA ALA A 33 1.58 -1.11 -14.46
C ALA A 33 0.61 -0.36 -15.38
N ARG A 34 1.11 0.48 -16.27
CA ARG A 34 0.27 1.22 -17.24
C ARG A 34 -0.59 0.32 -18.11
N VAL A 35 -0.08 -0.83 -18.50
CA VAL A 35 -0.83 -1.79 -19.33
C VAL A 35 -1.70 -2.70 -18.47
N ALA A 36 -1.12 -3.30 -17.44
CA ALA A 36 -1.80 -4.33 -16.64
C ALA A 36 -2.95 -3.78 -15.81
N CYS A 37 -2.85 -2.54 -15.31
CA CYS A 37 -3.91 -1.93 -14.50
C CYS A 37 -5.11 -1.44 -15.30
N SER A 38 -5.00 -1.31 -16.64
CA SER A 38 -6.15 -0.95 -17.48
C SER A 38 -7.29 -1.93 -17.28
N ARG A 39 -8.48 -1.42 -16.95
CA ARG A 39 -9.66 -2.26 -16.72
C ARG A 39 -10.35 -2.70 -18.02
N THR A 40 -9.95 -2.12 -19.14
CA THR A 40 -10.50 -2.44 -20.47
C THR A 40 -9.54 -3.23 -21.35
N GLU A 41 -8.25 -3.02 -21.21
CA GLU A 41 -7.22 -3.59 -22.07
C GLU A 41 -6.23 -4.51 -21.33
N GLY A 42 -6.22 -4.43 -19.99
CA GLY A 42 -5.34 -5.20 -19.12
C GLY A 42 -6.10 -6.16 -18.21
N ILE A 43 -5.44 -6.51 -17.11
CA ILE A 43 -6.04 -7.33 -16.03
C ILE A 43 -7.03 -6.48 -15.23
N GLY A 44 -6.79 -5.18 -15.13
CA GLY A 44 -7.55 -4.22 -14.35
C GLY A 44 -7.21 -4.27 -12.86
N SER A 45 -6.75 -3.13 -12.30
CA SER A 45 -6.51 -2.99 -10.86
C SER A 45 -6.28 -1.54 -10.46
N ASP A 46 -6.31 -1.28 -9.17
CA ASP A 46 -5.97 0.01 -8.58
C ASP A 46 -4.45 0.23 -8.47
N GLY A 47 -3.66 -0.80 -8.72
CA GLY A 47 -2.21 -0.72 -8.73
C GLY A 47 -1.51 -2.08 -8.81
N VAL A 48 -0.18 -2.02 -8.89
CA VAL A 48 0.70 -3.19 -8.87
C VAL A 48 1.48 -3.21 -7.56
N LEU A 49 1.47 -4.34 -6.86
CA LEU A 49 2.27 -4.59 -5.68
C LEU A 49 3.44 -5.48 -6.04
N LEU A 50 4.64 -5.03 -5.80
CA LEU A 50 5.85 -5.82 -5.93
C LEU A 50 6.31 -6.25 -4.55
N VAL A 51 6.40 -7.55 -4.32
CA VAL A 51 7.08 -8.07 -3.14
C VAL A 51 8.57 -7.96 -3.40
N VAL A 52 9.27 -7.24 -2.55
CA VAL A 52 10.69 -6.95 -2.64
C VAL A 52 11.41 -7.39 -1.37
N ARG A 53 12.74 -7.44 -1.41
CA ARG A 53 13.57 -7.76 -0.25
C ARG A 53 14.70 -6.75 -0.15
N ASP A 54 14.90 -6.20 1.05
CA ASP A 54 15.97 -5.23 1.31
C ASP A 54 17.31 -5.91 1.69
N GLU A 55 18.34 -5.10 1.88
CA GLU A 55 19.69 -5.55 2.24
C GLU A 55 19.73 -6.18 3.65
N ARG A 56 18.82 -5.83 4.55
CA ARG A 56 18.66 -6.41 5.89
C ARG A 56 18.04 -7.80 5.84
N GLY A 57 17.48 -8.17 4.69
CA GLY A 57 16.78 -9.43 4.49
C GLY A 57 15.28 -9.38 4.81
N TYR A 58 14.72 -8.23 5.15
CA TYR A 58 13.29 -8.05 5.32
C TYR A 58 12.57 -8.03 3.99
N TYR A 59 11.37 -8.57 3.99
CA TYR A 59 10.47 -8.47 2.84
C TYR A 59 9.61 -7.21 2.95
N GLY A 60 9.16 -6.71 1.84
CA GLY A 60 8.38 -5.50 1.82
C GLY A 60 7.60 -5.30 0.54
N MET A 61 7.03 -4.13 0.42
CA MET A 61 6.19 -3.72 -0.68
C MET A 61 6.78 -2.51 -1.40
N ASP A 62 6.90 -2.62 -2.71
CA ASP A 62 6.95 -1.47 -3.61
C ASP A 62 5.64 -1.44 -4.38
N MET A 63 5.02 -0.28 -4.48
CA MET A 63 3.72 -0.13 -5.12
C MET A 63 3.79 0.86 -6.28
N LEU A 64 3.17 0.47 -7.40
CA LEU A 64 2.99 1.34 -8.55
C LEU A 64 1.50 1.63 -8.76
N ASN A 65 1.22 2.91 -9.01
CA ASN A 65 -0.08 3.38 -9.45
C ASN A 65 -0.38 2.92 -10.90
N PRO A 66 -1.65 3.00 -11.36
CA PRO A 66 -2.00 2.65 -12.74
C PRO A 66 -1.27 3.49 -13.81
N ASP A 67 -0.82 4.69 -13.48
CA ASP A 67 -0.03 5.54 -14.37
C ASP A 67 1.47 5.18 -14.42
N GLY A 68 1.89 4.19 -13.62
CA GLY A 68 3.26 3.73 -13.51
C GLY A 68 4.13 4.52 -12.54
N THR A 69 3.59 5.48 -11.80
CA THR A 69 4.31 6.18 -10.74
C THR A 69 4.37 5.34 -9.47
N HIS A 70 5.44 5.51 -8.67
CA HIS A 70 5.54 4.85 -7.36
C HIS A 70 4.63 5.52 -6.35
N ALA A 71 3.94 4.73 -5.54
CA ALA A 71 3.18 5.19 -4.40
C ALA A 71 4.05 5.10 -3.13
N GLU A 72 3.94 6.10 -2.24
CA GLU A 72 4.73 6.13 -1.01
C GLU A 72 4.31 5.05 -0.01
N MET A 73 3.00 4.81 0.14
CA MET A 73 2.45 3.83 1.08
C MET A 73 1.00 3.49 0.74
N CYS A 74 0.63 2.24 0.95
CA CYS A 74 -0.75 1.77 0.84
C CYS A 74 -1.06 0.74 1.93
N GLY A 75 -1.84 1.12 2.94
CA GLY A 75 -2.23 0.24 4.05
C GLY A 75 -3.02 -0.99 3.59
N ASN A 76 -3.83 -0.88 2.53
CA ASN A 76 -4.53 -2.01 1.93
C ASN A 76 -3.57 -2.96 1.22
N GLY A 77 -2.63 -2.40 0.46
CA GLY A 77 -1.62 -3.17 -0.28
C GLY A 77 -0.67 -3.93 0.65
N ILE A 78 -0.18 -3.29 1.70
CA ILE A 78 0.76 -3.95 2.63
C ILE A 78 0.10 -5.11 3.38
N ARG A 79 -1.23 -5.09 3.65
CA ARG A 79 -1.94 -6.25 4.19
C ARG A 79 -2.01 -7.41 3.19
N CYS A 80 -2.15 -7.13 1.89
CA CYS A 80 -2.07 -8.16 0.86
C CYS A 80 -0.68 -8.80 0.81
N VAL A 81 0.37 -7.99 0.92
CA VAL A 81 1.76 -8.48 1.00
C VAL A 81 2.00 -9.27 2.29
N ALA A 82 1.46 -8.83 3.43
CA ALA A 82 1.54 -9.56 4.70
C ALA A 82 0.95 -10.98 4.60
N ARG A 83 -0.19 -11.12 3.93
CA ARG A 83 -0.80 -12.42 3.67
C ARG A 83 0.13 -13.33 2.85
N LEU A 84 0.61 -12.85 1.70
CA LEU A 84 1.52 -13.64 0.88
C LEU A 84 2.82 -13.98 1.60
N ALA A 85 3.36 -13.02 2.36
CA ALA A 85 4.57 -13.21 3.17
C ALA A 85 4.36 -14.30 4.25
N ALA A 86 3.19 -14.33 4.88
CA ALA A 86 2.86 -15.38 5.83
C ALA A 86 2.73 -16.75 5.17
N GLU A 87 2.04 -16.84 4.02
CA GLU A 87 1.89 -18.09 3.26
C GLU A 87 3.24 -18.65 2.76
N ARG A 88 4.18 -17.78 2.44
CA ARG A 88 5.51 -18.16 1.92
C ARG A 88 6.61 -18.27 2.99
N GLY A 89 6.26 -18.03 4.25
CA GLY A 89 7.22 -18.05 5.35
C GLY A 89 8.20 -16.87 5.34
N TYR A 90 7.83 -15.74 4.72
CA TYR A 90 8.65 -14.52 4.67
C TYR A 90 8.44 -13.62 5.89
N LEU A 91 7.33 -13.78 6.62
CA LEU A 91 6.95 -12.94 7.76
C LEU A 91 7.55 -13.44 9.09
N ASN A 92 8.77 -13.94 9.08
CA ASN A 92 9.39 -14.52 10.28
C ASN A 92 9.72 -13.49 11.37
N SER A 93 9.98 -12.25 10.98
CA SER A 93 10.29 -11.15 11.90
C SER A 93 9.06 -10.35 12.35
N GLY A 94 7.89 -10.59 11.72
CA GLY A 94 6.73 -9.74 11.89
C GLY A 94 6.89 -8.35 11.27
N VAL A 95 7.98 -8.09 10.55
CA VAL A 95 8.28 -6.78 9.96
C VAL A 95 8.20 -6.86 8.45
N LEU A 96 7.49 -5.91 7.85
CA LEU A 96 7.49 -5.59 6.43
C LEU A 96 7.97 -4.16 6.24
N PHE A 97 8.55 -3.84 5.08
CA PHE A 97 8.91 -2.45 4.77
C PHE A 97 8.16 -1.92 3.56
N SER A 98 7.94 -0.61 3.49
CA SER A 98 7.41 0.10 2.32
C SER A 98 7.76 1.58 2.42
N GLY A 99 8.10 2.21 1.28
CA GLY A 99 8.41 3.64 1.25
C GLY A 99 9.52 4.07 2.22
N GLY A 100 10.51 3.21 2.46
CA GLY A 100 11.61 3.48 3.39
C GLY A 100 11.26 3.38 4.87
N ARG A 101 10.12 2.77 5.23
CA ARG A 101 9.65 2.61 6.62
C ARG A 101 9.35 1.14 6.91
N ASP A 102 9.50 0.76 8.18
CA ASP A 102 9.16 -0.55 8.69
C ASP A 102 7.76 -0.54 9.31
N PHE A 103 7.03 -1.63 9.09
CA PHE A 103 5.66 -1.85 9.56
C PHE A 103 5.61 -3.18 10.28
N LEU A 104 5.07 -3.21 11.49
CA LEU A 104 4.77 -4.46 12.16
C LEU A 104 3.49 -5.05 11.56
N ALA A 105 3.57 -6.30 11.14
CA ALA A 105 2.47 -7.03 10.54
C ALA A 105 2.28 -8.37 11.26
N GLU A 106 1.05 -8.67 11.62
CA GLU A 106 0.70 -9.92 12.29
C GLU A 106 -0.60 -10.51 11.73
N ARG A 107 -0.71 -11.83 11.74
CA ARG A 107 -1.96 -12.51 11.44
C ARG A 107 -2.89 -12.36 12.65
N THR A 108 -4.13 -11.97 12.40
CA THR A 108 -5.16 -11.84 13.41
C THR A 108 -6.21 -12.95 13.30
N GLN A 109 -7.12 -13.03 14.26
CA GLN A 109 -8.23 -13.97 14.21
C GLN A 109 -9.11 -13.64 12.99
N PRO A 110 -9.46 -14.64 12.16
CA PRO A 110 -10.32 -14.43 11.02
C PRO A 110 -11.71 -13.97 11.46
N ILE A 111 -12.24 -12.95 10.78
CA ILE A 111 -13.60 -12.45 11.02
C ILE A 111 -14.63 -13.42 10.44
N THR A 112 -14.28 -14.09 9.36
CA THR A 112 -15.12 -15.08 8.66
C THR A 112 -14.28 -16.28 8.27
N GLU A 113 -14.86 -17.47 8.32
CA GLU A 113 -14.19 -18.70 7.90
C GLU A 113 -13.66 -18.58 6.47
N GLY A 114 -12.41 -18.97 6.27
CA GLY A 114 -11.71 -18.89 4.97
C GLY A 114 -11.15 -17.53 4.58
N ILE A 115 -11.40 -16.47 5.38
CA ILE A 115 -10.82 -15.14 5.14
C ILE A 115 -9.76 -14.86 6.20
N GLU A 116 -8.51 -14.90 5.79
CA GLU A 116 -7.41 -14.51 6.68
C GLU A 116 -7.33 -13.00 6.82
N THR A 117 -7.11 -12.55 8.04
CA THR A 117 -6.99 -11.13 8.38
C THR A 117 -5.63 -10.81 8.94
N PHE A 118 -5.14 -9.63 8.61
CA PHE A 118 -3.84 -9.12 9.03
C PHE A 118 -3.98 -7.72 9.61
N SER A 119 -3.35 -7.51 10.76
CA SER A 119 -3.11 -6.19 11.34
C SER A 119 -1.77 -5.68 10.83
N VAL A 120 -1.72 -4.41 10.49
CA VAL A 120 -0.48 -3.70 10.19
C VAL A 120 -0.45 -2.43 11.01
N GLU A 121 0.57 -2.29 11.84
CA GLU A 121 0.77 -1.09 12.63
C GLU A 121 1.29 0.03 11.72
N ILE A 122 0.50 1.11 11.62
CA ILE A 122 0.89 2.31 10.88
C ILE A 122 1.53 3.27 11.87
N PRO A 123 2.80 3.70 11.66
CA PRO A 123 3.45 4.64 12.55
C PRO A 123 2.64 5.93 12.65
N ILE A 124 2.17 6.25 13.85
CA ILE A 124 1.48 7.52 14.12
C ILE A 124 2.52 8.63 14.02
N GLY A 125 2.26 9.64 13.22
CA GLY A 125 3.18 10.72 13.37
C GLY A 125 3.21 11.84 12.37
N TYR A 126 2.15 12.17 11.68
CA TYR A 126 2.24 13.35 10.83
C TYR A 126 0.92 14.13 10.73
N TRP A 127 0.43 14.61 11.86
CA TRP A 127 -0.69 15.55 11.89
C TRP A 127 -0.36 16.89 11.23
N ASN A 128 0.93 17.25 11.15
CA ASN A 128 1.43 18.59 10.81
C ASN A 128 2.23 18.65 9.51
N ARG A 129 2.03 17.76 8.54
CA ARG A 129 2.68 17.93 7.24
C ARG A 129 1.76 18.66 6.28
N SER A 130 2.34 19.63 5.57
CA SER A 130 1.65 20.39 4.55
C SER A 130 0.95 19.48 3.55
N PHE A 131 -0.37 19.57 3.55
CA PHE A 131 -1.16 19.16 2.42
C PHE A 131 -1.07 20.29 1.38
N ALA A 132 -1.22 19.94 0.11
CA ALA A 132 -1.16 20.92 -0.98
C ALA A 132 -2.16 22.09 -0.83
N PHE A 133 -3.10 22.00 0.10
CA PHE A 133 -4.18 22.96 0.33
C PHE A 133 -4.06 23.73 1.64
N PHE A 134 -3.10 23.42 2.52
CA PHE A 134 -2.99 24.03 3.85
C PHE A 134 -1.57 24.49 4.11
N ALA A 135 -1.42 25.60 4.84
CA ALA A 135 -0.13 26.13 5.20
C ALA A 135 0.66 25.15 6.09
N GLU A 136 1.96 25.12 5.91
CA GLU A 136 2.87 24.25 6.66
C GLU A 136 2.75 24.54 8.17
N GLY A 137 2.50 23.49 8.96
CA GLY A 137 2.39 23.59 10.42
C GLY A 137 0.98 23.86 10.96
N GLU A 138 -0.06 23.97 10.13
CA GLU A 138 -1.43 24.10 10.61
C GLU A 138 -2.09 22.73 10.84
N GLU A 139 -2.69 22.57 12.02
CA GLU A 139 -3.59 21.45 12.29
C GLU A 139 -4.94 21.68 11.61
N PHE A 140 -5.39 20.72 10.82
CA PHE A 140 -6.70 20.74 10.17
C PHE A 140 -7.60 19.67 10.75
N VAL A 141 -8.13 19.94 11.95
CA VAL A 141 -8.99 19.01 12.70
C VAL A 141 -10.35 19.65 12.89
N GLY A 142 -11.40 19.01 12.39
CA GLY A 142 -12.79 19.47 12.55
C GLY A 142 -13.06 20.87 11.96
N LYS A 143 -12.26 21.30 10.98
CA LYS A 143 -12.39 22.61 10.34
C LYS A 143 -13.35 22.55 9.16
N LYS A 144 -13.96 23.68 8.86
CA LYS A 144 -14.78 23.88 7.67
C LYS A 144 -13.91 24.29 6.47
N ILE A 145 -14.33 23.92 5.28
CA ILE A 145 -13.76 24.39 4.01
C ILE A 145 -14.76 25.35 3.38
N GLU A 146 -14.38 26.61 3.17
CA GLU A 146 -15.25 27.69 2.69
C GLU A 146 -15.95 27.39 1.36
N ALA A 147 -15.38 26.53 0.53
CA ALA A 147 -15.95 26.14 -0.77
C ALA A 147 -17.00 25.03 -0.68
N LEU A 148 -17.26 24.49 0.52
CA LEU A 148 -18.15 23.35 0.73
C LEU A 148 -19.29 23.72 1.69
N ASP A 149 -20.26 22.79 1.83
CA ASP A 149 -21.38 22.94 2.72
C ASP A 149 -20.94 23.22 4.17
N ASP A 150 -21.45 24.29 4.78
CA ASP A 150 -21.15 24.74 6.13
C ASP A 150 -21.47 23.72 7.23
N SER A 151 -22.26 22.71 6.94
CA SER A 151 -22.58 21.61 7.88
C SER A 151 -21.46 20.58 7.98
N LEU A 152 -20.52 20.53 7.01
CA LEU A 152 -19.46 19.55 6.94
C LEU A 152 -18.20 20.01 7.69
N GLN A 153 -17.65 19.13 8.49
CA GLN A 153 -16.37 19.32 9.16
C GLN A 153 -15.37 18.32 8.61
N PHE A 154 -14.16 18.77 8.36
CA PHE A 154 -13.09 17.97 7.80
C PHE A 154 -11.91 17.86 8.75
N THR A 155 -11.29 16.69 8.73
CA THR A 155 -10.00 16.47 9.38
C THR A 155 -9.04 15.94 8.32
N ALA A 156 -7.92 16.63 8.15
CA ALA A 156 -6.87 16.21 7.25
C ALA A 156 -5.71 15.61 8.03
N LEU A 157 -5.21 14.47 7.58
CA LEU A 157 -4.09 13.78 8.21
C LEU A 157 -3.19 13.15 7.15
N ASN A 158 -1.95 12.88 7.51
CA ASN A 158 -0.98 12.24 6.66
C ASN A 158 -0.42 10.99 7.35
N LEU A 159 -0.64 9.83 6.76
CA LEU A 159 -0.15 8.52 7.22
C LEU A 159 1.00 8.00 6.33
N GLY A 160 1.65 8.88 5.58
CA GLY A 160 2.58 8.59 4.51
C GLY A 160 2.05 9.08 3.17
N ASN A 161 0.74 9.23 3.06
CA ASN A 161 -0.01 9.89 2.00
C ASN A 161 -1.17 10.69 2.60
N PRO A 162 -1.70 11.70 1.92
CA PRO A 162 -2.82 12.53 2.40
C PRO A 162 -4.13 11.73 2.55
N HIS A 163 -4.85 12.02 3.60
CA HIS A 163 -6.18 11.49 3.90
C HIS A 163 -7.14 12.57 4.38
#